data_fcd27f94e4f13cee1393926206e98b0b
#
_entry.id   fcd27f94e4f13cee1393926206e98b0b
#
_cell.length_a   1.000
_cell.length_b   1.000
_cell.length_c   1.000
_cell.angle_alpha   90.00
_cell.angle_beta   90.00
_cell.angle_gamma   90.00
#
_symmetry.space_group_name_H-M   'P 1'
#
loop_
_entity.id
_entity.type
_entity.pdbx_description
1 polymer ?
#
loop_
_entity_poly.entity_id
_entity_poly.type
_entity_poly.pdbx_seq_one_letter_code
_entity_poly.pdbx_strand_id
1 'polypeptide(L)'
;MSQRLQNLTVAAPGFLGINTEESPVGMNPAFASIADNCVIDKRGRVGARKGYDTVSTNGSSVLGSSRGIEGIFEFTSFGGVTTLFSVGNNKIFTGTPTLAEVTLPSGYSISANNWKITSFNDDVYFFQTGHAPLRSDSGSTTLVEVAGAPQANEVLSAFGRLWAADLATDKHTIHVSQLLDGTAWAGSDSFQIDVTQFWPEGYDEIVALTEHNGLFIVFGKHSMLIYDGAQGGAGAGSSGSPATASSTIFLKDTVEGVGCIERDSIQATGNDILFLSNRGVMSLGRLIQEKSLPLRDVSKNVRTDLMAMSNFESLPVKSVYSAEDAFYLLTFPSSNTTYCFDVRQPMEDGSFRVTTWSGIIPLAFNELAQDGFYMGLSTGIVKYAGYLDDTATYQMSYYSNELDFGNPGIVKFLKKFHTTVIGGGSTTANLNWAYDYSDNFSKQQFEFEAAGVVGEYNVSEFNTTAEFTGGGEIQTPKVNTTGSGSVVKIGVVSTINNNSFAIQKIDILAKIGRLL
;
A
#
# COMPACT_ATOMS: atom_id res chain seq x y z
N MET A 1 -42.35 24.16 -25.92
CA MET A 1 -40.90 24.41 -25.87
C MET A 1 -40.18 23.09 -25.83
N SER A 2 -39.24 22.81 -26.74
CA SER A 2 -38.46 21.58 -26.71
C SER A 2 -37.55 21.62 -25.47
N GLN A 3 -37.70 20.67 -24.57
CA GLN A 3 -36.84 20.54 -23.42
C GLN A 3 -35.38 20.29 -23.90
N ARG A 4 -34.46 21.16 -23.48
CA ARG A 4 -33.05 21.10 -23.87
C ARG A 4 -32.39 19.92 -23.22
N LEU A 5 -31.65 19.12 -23.98
CA LEU A 5 -30.76 18.11 -23.42
C LEU A 5 -29.62 18.81 -22.68
N GLN A 6 -29.37 18.39 -21.44
CA GLN A 6 -28.17 18.77 -20.70
C GLN A 6 -27.16 17.65 -20.73
N ASN A 7 -25.89 18.01 -20.80
CA ASN A 7 -24.76 17.11 -20.69
C ASN A 7 -24.06 17.36 -19.35
N LEU A 8 -23.79 16.31 -18.60
CA LEU A 8 -22.89 16.30 -17.46
C LEU A 8 -21.75 15.35 -17.75
N THR A 9 -20.52 15.83 -17.68
CA THR A 9 -19.33 15.01 -17.82
C THR A 9 -18.78 14.68 -16.43
N VAL A 10 -18.66 13.40 -16.14
CA VAL A 10 -18.00 12.90 -14.95
C VAL A 10 -16.52 12.72 -15.26
N ALA A 11 -15.67 13.23 -14.38
CA ALA A 11 -14.22 13.06 -14.43
C ALA A 11 -13.50 13.76 -15.60
N ALA A 12 -13.90 14.98 -15.92
CA ALA A 12 -13.08 15.88 -16.72
C ALA A 12 -12.62 17.07 -15.83
N PRO A 13 -11.31 17.26 -15.53
CA PRO A 13 -10.14 16.72 -16.22
C PRO A 13 -9.60 15.38 -15.72
N GLY A 14 -10.19 14.72 -14.73
CA GLY A 14 -9.77 13.42 -14.23
C GLY A 14 -10.55 12.98 -13.00
N PHE A 15 -10.41 11.71 -12.63
CA PHE A 15 -11.02 11.16 -11.42
C PHE A 15 -10.19 11.55 -10.18
N LEU A 16 -10.89 11.85 -9.08
CA LEU A 16 -10.27 12.26 -7.81
C LEU A 16 -10.24 11.14 -6.76
N GLY A 17 -10.72 9.93 -7.11
CA GLY A 17 -10.77 8.80 -6.20
C GLY A 17 -12.03 8.77 -5.35
N ILE A 18 -12.00 7.97 -4.28
CA ILE A 18 -13.11 7.81 -3.34
C ILE A 18 -13.14 9.01 -2.38
N ASN A 19 -14.35 9.48 -2.07
CA ASN A 19 -14.61 10.39 -0.97
C ASN A 19 -15.87 9.93 -0.23
N THR A 20 -15.67 9.53 1.04
CA THR A 20 -16.74 9.06 1.93
C THR A 20 -16.97 10.02 3.09
N GLU A 21 -16.21 11.11 3.17
CA GLU A 21 -16.29 12.09 4.27
C GLU A 21 -17.30 13.22 3.98
N GLU A 22 -17.53 13.51 2.71
CA GLU A 22 -18.46 14.57 2.32
C GLU A 22 -19.84 14.02 2.00
N SER A 23 -20.84 14.92 2.06
CA SER A 23 -22.20 14.55 1.65
C SER A 23 -22.22 14.07 0.20
N PRO A 24 -22.82 12.92 -0.11
CA PRO A 24 -22.88 12.41 -1.47
C PRO A 24 -23.62 13.34 -2.45
N VAL A 25 -24.46 14.24 -1.95
CA VAL A 25 -25.17 15.23 -2.76
C VAL A 25 -24.43 16.56 -2.75
N GLY A 26 -24.13 17.08 -3.92
CA GLY A 26 -23.38 18.33 -4.08
C GLY A 26 -21.85 18.16 -4.08
N MET A 27 -21.34 16.95 -3.90
CA MET A 27 -19.94 16.62 -4.04
C MET A 27 -19.49 16.79 -5.50
N ASN A 28 -18.21 17.10 -5.71
CA ASN A 28 -17.62 17.15 -7.05
C ASN A 28 -17.84 15.81 -7.80
N PRO A 29 -18.46 15.83 -8.99
CA PRO A 29 -18.74 14.62 -9.76
C PRO A 29 -17.50 13.76 -10.13
N ALA A 30 -16.29 14.29 -10.00
CA ALA A 30 -15.06 13.56 -10.24
C ALA A 30 -14.68 12.61 -9.08
N PHE A 31 -15.28 12.76 -7.89
CA PHE A 31 -15.17 11.79 -6.81
C PHE A 31 -16.10 10.60 -7.03
N ALA A 32 -15.69 9.47 -6.50
CA ALA A 32 -16.46 8.24 -6.48
C ALA A 32 -16.96 7.92 -5.06
N SER A 33 -18.08 7.23 -4.96
CA SER A 33 -18.51 6.57 -3.72
C SER A 33 -17.85 5.19 -3.56
N ILE A 34 -17.54 4.53 -4.68
CA ILE A 34 -16.85 3.24 -4.73
C ILE A 34 -15.88 3.26 -5.91
N ALA A 35 -14.64 2.84 -5.70
CA ALA A 35 -13.66 2.57 -6.74
C ALA A 35 -12.81 1.36 -6.28
N ASP A 36 -13.40 0.16 -6.41
CA ASP A 36 -12.82 -1.08 -5.95
C ASP A 36 -12.13 -1.84 -7.08
N ASN A 37 -10.98 -2.46 -6.77
CA ASN A 37 -10.06 -3.06 -7.74
C ASN A 37 -9.63 -2.08 -8.84
N CYS A 38 -9.48 -0.83 -8.45
CA CYS A 38 -9.15 0.30 -9.30
C CYS A 38 -7.77 0.87 -8.97
N VAL A 39 -7.16 1.49 -9.98
CA VAL A 39 -6.01 2.38 -9.84
C VAL A 39 -6.28 3.66 -10.64
N ILE A 40 -5.73 4.78 -10.20
CA ILE A 40 -5.78 6.03 -10.96
C ILE A 40 -4.42 6.20 -11.64
N ASP A 41 -4.43 6.32 -12.97
CA ASP A 41 -3.21 6.46 -13.74
C ASP A 41 -2.69 7.91 -13.79
N LYS A 42 -1.51 8.09 -14.38
CA LYS A 42 -0.88 9.42 -14.54
C LYS A 42 -1.71 10.44 -15.35
N ARG A 43 -2.73 9.99 -16.07
CA ARG A 43 -3.65 10.83 -16.84
C ARG A 43 -4.96 11.10 -16.10
N GLY A 44 -5.09 10.62 -14.85
CA GLY A 44 -6.30 10.75 -14.06
C GLY A 44 -7.45 9.83 -14.51
N ARG A 45 -7.16 8.74 -15.22
CA ARG A 45 -8.16 7.73 -15.59
C ARG A 45 -8.31 6.72 -14.47
N VAL A 46 -9.51 6.22 -14.27
CA VAL A 46 -9.76 5.06 -13.40
C VAL A 46 -9.59 3.80 -14.23
N GLY A 47 -8.58 3.02 -13.93
CA GLY A 47 -8.28 1.75 -14.56
C GLY A 47 -8.42 0.58 -13.62
N ALA A 48 -8.52 -0.64 -14.16
CA ALA A 48 -8.38 -1.85 -13.40
C ALA A 48 -6.95 -1.95 -12.83
N ARG A 49 -6.81 -2.45 -11.59
CA ARG A 49 -5.49 -2.83 -11.06
C ARG A 49 -4.88 -3.93 -11.91
N LYS A 50 -3.58 -4.13 -11.82
CA LYS A 50 -2.99 -5.39 -12.30
C LYS A 50 -3.51 -6.54 -11.42
N GLY A 51 -3.44 -7.75 -11.93
CA GLY A 51 -3.65 -8.97 -11.16
C GLY A 51 -2.35 -9.45 -10.50
N TYR A 52 -2.19 -10.74 -10.39
CA TYR A 52 -0.94 -11.33 -9.93
C TYR A 52 -0.68 -12.69 -10.59
N ASP A 53 0.59 -13.02 -10.72
CA ASP A 53 1.06 -14.33 -11.15
C ASP A 53 1.67 -15.07 -9.96
N THR A 54 1.27 -16.34 -9.77
CA THR A 54 1.85 -17.18 -8.72
C THR A 54 3.30 -17.54 -9.07
N VAL A 55 4.23 -17.18 -8.19
CA VAL A 55 5.67 -17.41 -8.36
C VAL A 55 6.10 -18.71 -7.68
N SER A 56 5.56 -19.02 -6.49
CA SER A 56 5.94 -20.23 -5.76
C SER A 56 5.11 -21.44 -6.19
N THR A 57 5.78 -22.51 -6.62
CA THR A 57 5.12 -23.72 -7.12
C THR A 57 4.66 -24.70 -6.02
N ASN A 58 5.22 -24.60 -4.82
CA ASN A 58 4.95 -25.50 -3.70
C ASN A 58 4.40 -24.78 -2.45
N GLY A 59 3.97 -23.52 -2.58
CA GLY A 59 3.51 -22.70 -1.46
C GLY A 59 2.40 -23.37 -0.66
N SER A 60 1.36 -23.87 -1.31
CA SER A 60 0.24 -24.54 -0.63
C SER A 60 0.65 -25.79 0.16
N SER A 61 1.67 -26.53 -0.28
CA SER A 61 2.12 -27.73 0.41
C SER A 61 3.00 -27.43 1.62
N VAL A 62 3.81 -26.36 1.60
CA VAL A 62 4.74 -26.04 2.69
C VAL A 62 4.12 -25.09 3.73
N LEU A 63 3.15 -24.28 3.34
CA LEU A 63 2.45 -23.36 4.24
C LEU A 63 1.26 -23.99 4.96
N GLY A 64 0.64 -25.00 4.34
CA GLY A 64 -0.59 -25.58 4.87
C GLY A 64 -1.82 -24.68 4.73
N SER A 65 -2.95 -25.07 5.30
CA SER A 65 -4.24 -24.41 5.11
C SER A 65 -4.50 -23.20 6.02
N SER A 66 -3.65 -22.94 7.01
CA SER A 66 -3.95 -21.96 8.07
C SER A 66 -3.01 -20.78 8.15
N ARG A 67 -1.97 -20.72 7.33
CA ARG A 67 -0.96 -19.66 7.37
C ARG A 67 -0.46 -19.34 5.97
N GLY A 68 -0.15 -18.05 5.74
CA GLY A 68 0.42 -17.54 4.50
C GLY A 68 1.88 -17.16 4.62
N ILE A 69 2.37 -16.51 3.60
CA ILE A 69 3.68 -15.83 3.63
C ILE A 69 3.50 -14.50 4.37
N GLU A 70 4.13 -14.41 5.53
CA GLU A 70 4.00 -13.29 6.49
C GLU A 70 5.16 -12.29 6.41
N GLY A 71 6.22 -12.63 5.68
CA GLY A 71 7.34 -11.76 5.38
C GLY A 71 8.07 -12.22 4.13
N ILE A 72 8.57 -11.27 3.34
CA ILE A 72 9.40 -11.49 2.16
C ILE A 72 10.53 -10.48 2.20
N PHE A 73 11.73 -10.91 1.82
CA PHE A 73 12.90 -10.04 1.77
C PHE A 73 13.87 -10.50 0.67
N GLU A 74 14.14 -9.63 -0.30
CA GLU A 74 15.16 -9.85 -1.31
C GLU A 74 16.49 -9.32 -0.81
N PHE A 75 17.50 -10.17 -0.81
CA PHE A 75 18.85 -9.83 -0.40
C PHE A 75 19.82 -10.07 -1.53
N THR A 76 20.71 -9.12 -1.78
CA THR A 76 21.83 -9.27 -2.70
C THR A 76 23.14 -9.13 -1.91
N SER A 77 23.95 -10.19 -1.89
CA SER A 77 25.23 -10.19 -1.21
C SER A 77 26.27 -9.31 -1.91
N PHE A 78 27.37 -8.97 -1.22
CA PHE A 78 28.49 -8.25 -1.83
C PHE A 78 29.10 -9.00 -3.04
N GLY A 79 28.94 -10.31 -3.08
CA GLY A 79 29.31 -11.14 -4.24
C GLY A 79 28.33 -11.05 -5.42
N GLY A 80 27.24 -10.30 -5.32
CA GLY A 80 26.23 -10.16 -6.37
C GLY A 80 25.25 -11.34 -6.46
N VAL A 81 25.21 -12.21 -5.46
CA VAL A 81 24.25 -13.32 -5.41
C VAL A 81 22.96 -12.82 -4.74
N THR A 82 21.83 -12.91 -5.45
CA THR A 82 20.53 -12.56 -4.92
C THR A 82 19.83 -13.78 -4.33
N THR A 83 19.37 -13.66 -3.09
CA THR A 83 18.59 -14.68 -2.38
C THR A 83 17.27 -14.07 -1.93
N LEU A 84 16.16 -14.71 -2.29
CA LEU A 84 14.84 -14.33 -1.79
C LEU A 84 14.52 -15.15 -0.55
N PHE A 85 14.38 -14.49 0.59
CA PHE A 85 13.89 -15.07 1.83
C PHE A 85 12.40 -14.85 1.98
N SER A 86 11.70 -15.84 2.53
CA SER A 86 10.31 -15.71 2.91
C SER A 86 10.03 -16.43 4.21
N VAL A 87 9.04 -15.95 4.96
CA VAL A 87 8.65 -16.51 6.25
C VAL A 87 7.17 -16.79 6.30
N GLY A 88 6.81 -17.91 6.85
CA GLY A 88 5.42 -18.35 6.99
C GLY A 88 5.35 -19.74 7.64
N ASN A 89 4.21 -20.09 8.20
CA ASN A 89 3.99 -21.39 8.87
C ASN A 89 5.07 -21.73 9.93
N ASN A 90 5.53 -20.73 10.71
CA ASN A 90 6.61 -20.87 11.69
C ASN A 90 7.92 -21.41 11.08
N LYS A 91 8.21 -21.09 9.84
CA LYS A 91 9.39 -21.52 9.08
C LYS A 91 9.96 -20.35 8.28
N ILE A 92 11.22 -20.46 7.94
CA ILE A 92 11.89 -19.57 6.99
C ILE A 92 12.23 -20.40 5.76
N PHE A 93 11.99 -19.80 4.60
CA PHE A 93 12.25 -20.41 3.30
C PHE A 93 13.18 -19.53 2.47
N THR A 94 13.85 -20.15 1.51
CA THR A 94 14.61 -19.46 0.47
C THR A 94 14.14 -19.89 -0.91
N GLY A 95 14.35 -19.00 -1.88
CA GLY A 95 14.22 -19.28 -3.30
C GLY A 95 12.82 -19.18 -3.88
N THR A 96 12.79 -19.16 -5.19
CA THR A 96 11.64 -19.26 -6.08
C THR A 96 12.08 -20.01 -7.34
N PRO A 97 11.21 -20.73 -8.03
CA PRO A 97 9.79 -20.96 -7.74
C PRO A 97 9.52 -21.97 -6.62
N THR A 98 10.52 -22.72 -6.16
CA THR A 98 10.34 -23.71 -5.09
C THR A 98 10.87 -23.13 -3.78
N LEU A 99 9.98 -23.06 -2.78
CA LEU A 99 10.35 -22.65 -1.43
C LEU A 99 11.11 -23.81 -0.75
N ALA A 100 12.35 -23.55 -0.39
CA ALA A 100 13.21 -24.48 0.35
C ALA A 100 13.34 -24.04 1.80
N GLU A 101 13.04 -24.92 2.75
CA GLU A 101 13.15 -24.61 4.18
C GLU A 101 14.61 -24.39 4.58
N VAL A 102 14.85 -23.33 5.34
CA VAL A 102 16.16 -22.96 5.87
C VAL A 102 16.41 -23.72 7.17
N THR A 103 17.66 -24.13 7.39
CA THR A 103 18.05 -24.83 8.61
C THR A 103 18.15 -23.86 9.79
N LEU A 104 17.34 -24.08 10.82
CA LEU A 104 17.39 -23.32 12.08
C LEU A 104 18.48 -23.86 13.02
N PRO A 105 18.99 -23.02 13.94
CA PRO A 105 19.88 -23.48 15.00
C PRO A 105 19.23 -24.56 15.86
N SER A 106 20.04 -25.49 16.37
CA SER A 106 19.53 -26.58 17.22
C SER A 106 18.81 -26.06 18.47
N GLY A 107 17.57 -26.51 18.68
CA GLY A 107 16.75 -26.07 19.81
C GLY A 107 16.05 -24.73 19.63
N TYR A 108 16.27 -24.03 18.52
CA TYR A 108 15.57 -22.78 18.21
C TYR A 108 14.15 -23.07 17.70
N SER A 109 13.20 -22.29 18.14
CA SER A 109 11.80 -22.39 17.70
C SER A 109 11.25 -21.04 17.29
N ILE A 110 10.37 -21.05 16.30
CA ILE A 110 9.67 -19.88 15.79
C ILE A 110 8.21 -19.99 16.24
N SER A 111 7.69 -19.00 16.94
CA SER A 111 6.31 -19.02 17.46
C SER A 111 5.52 -17.75 17.19
N ALA A 112 6.19 -16.65 16.92
CA ALA A 112 5.54 -15.39 16.53
C ALA A 112 5.49 -15.26 15.01
N ASN A 113 4.65 -14.40 14.49
CA ASN A 113 4.40 -14.22 13.07
C ASN A 113 4.58 -12.77 12.58
N ASN A 114 5.01 -11.87 13.45
CA ASN A 114 5.27 -10.47 13.08
C ASN A 114 6.76 -10.22 12.87
N TRP A 115 7.25 -10.64 11.71
CA TRP A 115 8.65 -10.57 11.35
C TRP A 115 9.08 -9.15 10.93
N LYS A 116 10.33 -8.80 11.29
CA LYS A 116 11.06 -7.68 10.71
C LYS A 116 12.38 -8.23 10.17
N ILE A 117 12.61 -8.05 8.89
CA ILE A 117 13.82 -8.56 8.22
C ILE A 117 14.58 -7.37 7.67
N THR A 118 15.90 -7.35 7.87
CA THR A 118 16.77 -6.30 7.37
C THR A 118 18.11 -6.86 6.96
N SER A 119 18.77 -6.19 6.02
CA SER A 119 20.15 -6.50 5.65
C SER A 119 21.11 -5.51 6.31
N PHE A 120 22.25 -6.03 6.74
CA PHE A 120 23.31 -5.20 7.30
C PHE A 120 24.66 -5.87 7.12
N ASN A 121 25.63 -5.16 6.51
CA ASN A 121 27.01 -5.59 6.33
C ASN A 121 27.16 -7.00 5.73
N ASP A 122 26.52 -7.26 4.61
CA ASP A 122 26.47 -8.53 3.86
C ASP A 122 25.70 -9.67 4.54
N ASP A 123 25.03 -9.41 5.66
CA ASP A 123 24.21 -10.37 6.40
C ASP A 123 22.72 -10.01 6.32
N VAL A 124 21.86 -10.99 6.52
CA VAL A 124 20.43 -10.80 6.71
C VAL A 124 20.05 -11.15 8.14
N TYR A 125 19.32 -10.25 8.78
CA TYR A 125 18.86 -10.40 10.16
C TYR A 125 17.35 -10.54 10.20
N PHE A 126 16.88 -11.54 10.95
CA PHE A 126 15.47 -11.85 11.15
C PHE A 126 15.11 -11.58 12.60
N PHE A 127 14.28 -10.56 12.81
CA PHE A 127 13.80 -10.18 14.14
C PHE A 127 12.37 -10.63 14.34
N GLN A 128 12.08 -11.08 15.54
CA GLN A 128 10.78 -11.54 15.96
C GLN A 128 10.63 -11.31 17.46
N THR A 129 9.50 -10.75 17.89
CA THR A 129 9.25 -10.45 19.30
C THR A 129 9.44 -11.67 20.20
N GLY A 130 10.22 -11.52 21.27
CA GLY A 130 10.45 -12.55 22.28
C GLY A 130 11.38 -13.68 21.84
N HIS A 131 12.07 -13.55 20.70
CA HIS A 131 13.07 -14.48 20.21
C HIS A 131 14.40 -13.77 19.92
N ALA A 132 15.51 -14.43 20.20
CA ALA A 132 16.81 -13.92 19.78
C ALA A 132 16.86 -13.83 18.25
N PRO A 133 17.40 -12.76 17.67
CA PRO A 133 17.45 -12.63 16.22
C PRO A 133 18.26 -13.74 15.57
N LEU A 134 17.86 -14.13 14.36
CA LEU A 134 18.59 -15.05 13.51
C LEU A 134 19.38 -14.26 12.46
N ARG A 135 20.56 -14.75 12.10
CA ARG A 135 21.41 -14.20 11.06
C ARG A 135 21.67 -15.23 9.96
N SER A 136 21.58 -14.79 8.73
CA SER A 136 22.09 -15.49 7.55
C SER A 136 23.36 -14.78 7.08
N ASP A 137 24.47 -15.47 7.08
CA ASP A 137 25.78 -14.98 6.62
C ASP A 137 25.80 -15.00 5.08
N SER A 138 25.96 -13.83 4.46
CA SER A 138 26.00 -13.65 2.99
C SER A 138 24.85 -14.34 2.22
N GLY A 139 23.65 -14.44 2.83
CA GLY A 139 22.52 -15.13 2.22
C GLY A 139 22.53 -16.67 2.35
N SER A 140 23.32 -17.21 3.28
CA SER A 140 23.39 -18.66 3.58
C SER A 140 22.03 -19.24 3.97
N THR A 141 21.78 -20.49 3.59
CA THR A 141 20.59 -21.27 3.99
C THR A 141 20.71 -21.91 5.38
N THR A 142 21.80 -21.67 6.08
CA THR A 142 21.99 -22.08 7.48
C THR A 142 22.01 -20.84 8.36
N LEU A 143 21.03 -20.73 9.25
CA LEU A 143 20.92 -19.58 10.14
C LEU A 143 21.68 -19.80 11.45
N VAL A 144 22.14 -18.70 12.01
CA VAL A 144 22.83 -18.66 13.30
C VAL A 144 22.09 -17.72 14.24
N GLU A 145 21.92 -18.13 15.49
CA GLU A 145 21.36 -17.27 16.53
C GLU A 145 22.34 -16.16 16.90
N VAL A 146 21.90 -14.92 16.97
CA VAL A 146 22.69 -13.78 17.46
C VAL A 146 22.51 -13.69 18.97
N ALA A 147 23.33 -14.44 19.70
CA ALA A 147 23.27 -14.49 21.15
C ALA A 147 23.53 -13.11 21.78
N GLY A 148 22.71 -12.72 22.75
CA GLY A 148 22.84 -11.42 23.44
C GLY A 148 22.28 -10.22 22.67
N ALA A 149 21.74 -10.41 21.49
CA ALA A 149 20.99 -9.38 20.79
C ALA A 149 19.60 -9.16 21.43
N PRO A 150 19.05 -7.94 21.36
CA PRO A 150 17.72 -7.65 21.89
C PRO A 150 16.64 -8.42 21.11
N GLN A 151 15.66 -8.98 21.86
CA GLN A 151 14.51 -9.69 21.29
C GLN A 151 13.42 -8.69 20.86
N ALA A 152 13.79 -7.87 19.89
CA ALA A 152 13.02 -6.71 19.48
C ALA A 152 11.96 -7.07 18.42
N ASN A 153 10.88 -6.30 18.43
CA ASN A 153 9.85 -6.32 17.39
C ASN A 153 10.26 -5.42 16.21
N GLU A 154 11.01 -4.35 16.46
CA GLU A 154 11.44 -3.38 15.47
C GLU A 154 12.96 -3.38 15.32
N VAL A 155 13.43 -3.31 14.08
CA VAL A 155 14.84 -3.12 13.75
C VAL A 155 15.00 -2.23 12.53
N LEU A 156 15.95 -1.29 12.61
CA LEU A 156 16.37 -0.41 11.52
C LEU A 156 17.86 -0.58 11.24
N SER A 157 18.23 -0.74 9.99
CA SER A 157 19.63 -0.69 9.52
C SER A 157 19.92 0.73 9.04
N ALA A 158 20.63 1.51 9.83
CA ALA A 158 20.95 2.90 9.49
C ALA A 158 22.26 3.33 10.17
N PHE A 159 22.94 4.32 9.59
CA PHE A 159 24.16 4.94 10.16
C PHE A 159 25.28 3.95 10.49
N GLY A 160 25.39 2.87 9.69
CA GLY A 160 26.39 1.83 9.91
C GLY A 160 26.16 0.95 11.14
N ARG A 161 24.93 0.88 11.64
CA ARG A 161 24.52 0.11 12.84
C ARG A 161 23.13 -0.50 12.66
N LEU A 162 22.83 -1.51 13.46
CA LEU A 162 21.47 -1.96 13.71
C LEU A 162 20.89 -1.26 14.94
N TRP A 163 19.67 -0.75 14.81
CA TRP A 163 18.90 -0.08 15.86
C TRP A 163 17.68 -0.94 16.13
N ALA A 164 17.56 -1.47 17.33
CA ALA A 164 16.49 -2.38 17.73
C ALA A 164 15.67 -1.80 18.89
N ALA A 165 14.36 -1.92 18.82
CA ALA A 165 13.45 -1.39 19.82
C ALA A 165 12.16 -2.22 19.92
N ASP A 166 11.25 -1.81 20.78
CA ASP A 166 9.95 -2.46 21.01
C ASP A 166 10.12 -3.91 21.49
N LEU A 167 10.87 -4.09 22.57
CA LEU A 167 10.98 -5.39 23.24
C LEU A 167 9.69 -5.69 24.00
N ALA A 168 9.38 -6.96 24.19
CA ALA A 168 8.22 -7.37 25.00
C ALA A 168 8.27 -6.86 26.45
N THR A 169 9.48 -6.71 26.99
CA THR A 169 9.74 -6.30 28.38
C THR A 169 10.19 -4.84 28.55
N ASP A 170 10.51 -4.19 27.42
CA ASP A 170 11.02 -2.81 27.43
C ASP A 170 10.55 -2.09 26.16
N LYS A 171 9.64 -1.14 26.34
CA LYS A 171 9.04 -0.36 25.26
C LYS A 171 9.66 1.02 25.06
N HIS A 172 10.68 1.35 25.86
CA HIS A 172 11.21 2.71 25.92
C HIS A 172 12.71 2.80 25.62
N THR A 173 13.40 1.66 25.44
CA THR A 173 14.83 1.65 25.17
C THR A 173 15.12 1.24 23.73
N ILE A 174 15.95 2.02 23.07
CA ILE A 174 16.51 1.70 21.76
C ILE A 174 17.91 1.13 21.98
N HIS A 175 18.12 -0.09 21.54
CA HIS A 175 19.40 -0.77 21.60
C HIS A 175 20.13 -0.60 20.28
N VAL A 176 21.43 -0.30 20.32
CA VAL A 176 22.23 -0.03 19.13
C VAL A 176 23.45 -0.94 19.09
N SER A 177 23.62 -1.66 17.98
CA SER A 177 24.76 -2.55 17.77
C SER A 177 26.09 -1.78 17.67
N GLN A 178 27.20 -2.48 17.70
CA GLN A 178 28.49 -1.90 17.34
C GLN A 178 28.53 -1.45 15.87
N LEU A 179 29.42 -0.50 15.58
CA LEU A 179 29.61 0.01 14.23
C LEU A 179 30.07 -1.12 13.29
N LEU A 180 29.37 -1.30 12.17
CA LEU A 180 29.61 -2.35 11.17
C LEU A 180 29.58 -3.80 11.69
N ASP A 181 29.03 -4.02 12.89
CA ASP A 181 28.87 -5.35 13.47
C ASP A 181 27.48 -5.53 14.07
N GLY A 182 26.59 -6.19 13.34
CA GLY A 182 25.21 -6.48 13.77
C GLY A 182 25.12 -7.64 14.77
N THR A 183 26.23 -8.32 15.07
CA THR A 183 26.26 -9.43 16.04
C THR A 183 26.65 -8.97 17.44
N ALA A 184 27.27 -7.81 17.58
CA ALA A 184 27.78 -7.30 18.85
C ALA A 184 26.86 -6.20 19.43
N TRP A 185 26.16 -6.54 20.52
CA TRP A 185 25.19 -5.68 21.21
C TRP A 185 25.64 -5.27 22.62
N ALA A 186 26.79 -5.74 23.05
CA ALA A 186 27.43 -5.38 24.31
C ALA A 186 28.90 -5.07 24.06
N GLY A 187 29.40 -3.97 24.61
CA GLY A 187 30.79 -3.53 24.44
C GLY A 187 30.92 -2.02 24.36
N SER A 188 32.17 -1.56 24.14
CA SER A 188 32.50 -0.14 24.24
C SER A 188 31.91 0.75 23.14
N ASP A 189 31.42 0.16 22.04
CA ASP A 189 30.90 0.89 20.90
C ASP A 189 29.38 0.66 20.67
N SER A 190 28.77 -0.29 21.38
CA SER A 190 27.31 -0.39 21.47
C SER A 190 26.77 0.57 22.52
N PHE A 191 25.53 1.03 22.34
CA PHE A 191 24.90 1.95 23.29
C PHE A 191 23.39 1.79 23.32
N GLN A 192 22.76 2.48 24.26
CA GLN A 192 21.31 2.51 24.42
C GLN A 192 20.82 3.95 24.51
N ILE A 193 19.62 4.19 24.01
CA ILE A 193 18.90 5.45 24.17
C ILE A 193 17.62 5.14 24.93
N ASP A 194 17.52 5.67 26.15
CA ASP A 194 16.33 5.60 26.97
C ASP A 194 15.46 6.85 26.69
N VAL A 195 14.25 6.65 26.22
CA VAL A 195 13.30 7.71 25.90
C VAL A 195 12.31 8.00 27.02
N THR A 196 12.40 7.33 28.18
CA THR A 196 11.51 7.54 29.32
C THR A 196 11.50 8.98 29.83
N GLN A 197 12.57 9.75 29.60
CA GLN A 197 12.63 11.17 29.94
C GLN A 197 11.63 12.02 29.15
N PHE A 198 11.28 11.56 27.94
CA PHE A 198 10.33 12.22 27.03
C PHE A 198 8.97 11.53 27.07
N TRP A 199 8.98 10.21 27.17
CA TRP A 199 7.79 9.34 27.23
C TRP A 199 7.80 8.52 28.52
N PRO A 200 7.33 9.08 29.63
CA PRO A 200 7.18 8.31 30.88
C PRO A 200 6.28 7.08 30.65
N GLU A 201 6.48 6.04 31.45
CA GLU A 201 5.64 4.85 31.44
C GLU A 201 4.14 5.19 31.43
N GLY A 202 3.39 4.62 30.47
CA GLY A 202 1.97 4.87 30.28
C GLY A 202 1.62 6.14 29.48
N TYR A 203 2.61 6.94 29.07
CA TYR A 203 2.37 8.09 28.18
C TYR A 203 2.43 7.71 26.71
N ASP A 204 3.52 7.11 26.28
CA ASP A 204 3.70 6.59 24.91
C ASP A 204 4.70 5.43 24.94
N GLU A 205 4.80 4.68 23.83
CA GLU A 205 5.73 3.57 23.68
C GLU A 205 6.27 3.54 22.25
N ILE A 206 7.50 3.03 22.08
CA ILE A 206 8.14 2.93 20.77
C ILE A 206 7.38 1.90 19.93
N VAL A 207 6.99 2.29 18.71
CA VAL A 207 6.32 1.43 17.72
C VAL A 207 7.25 1.13 16.55
N ALA A 208 7.96 2.15 16.05
CA ALA A 208 8.79 2.02 14.86
C ALA A 208 9.95 3.01 14.85
N LEU A 209 10.96 2.66 14.06
CA LEU A 209 12.15 3.47 13.83
C LEU A 209 12.30 3.73 12.33
N THR A 210 12.77 4.92 11.96
CA THR A 210 13.12 5.21 10.57
C THR A 210 14.24 6.25 10.47
N GLU A 211 14.82 6.33 9.28
CA GLU A 211 15.80 7.36 8.92
C GLU A 211 15.20 8.23 7.81
N HIS A 212 15.38 9.52 7.92
CA HIS A 212 15.00 10.45 6.86
C HIS A 212 15.91 11.69 6.84
N ASN A 213 16.53 11.95 5.69
CA ASN A 213 17.42 13.10 5.50
C ASN A 213 18.55 13.22 6.55
N GLY A 214 19.10 12.07 6.97
CA GLY A 214 20.16 12.03 7.97
C GLY A 214 19.66 12.19 9.42
N LEU A 215 18.36 12.30 9.63
CA LEU A 215 17.74 12.34 10.95
C LEU A 215 17.27 10.94 11.34
N PHE A 216 17.44 10.60 12.60
CA PHE A 216 16.89 9.39 13.20
C PHE A 216 15.56 9.71 13.86
N ILE A 217 14.52 8.99 13.48
CA ILE A 217 13.14 9.27 13.88
C ILE A 217 12.57 8.07 14.61
N VAL A 218 12.08 8.32 15.82
CA VAL A 218 11.44 7.34 16.69
C VAL A 218 9.95 7.64 16.73
N PHE A 219 9.14 6.69 16.28
CA PHE A 219 7.69 6.80 16.35
C PHE A 219 7.16 6.14 17.60
N GLY A 220 6.42 6.90 18.40
CA GLY A 220 5.48 6.39 19.38
C GLY A 220 4.08 6.26 18.77
N LYS A 221 3.11 5.80 19.55
CA LYS A 221 1.70 5.73 19.15
C LYS A 221 1.05 7.10 18.97
N HIS A 222 1.48 8.08 19.77
CA HIS A 222 0.85 9.39 19.84
C HIS A 222 1.81 10.55 19.59
N SER A 223 3.11 10.28 19.55
CA SER A 223 4.14 11.29 19.38
C SER A 223 5.35 10.76 18.62
N MET A 224 6.26 11.64 18.23
CA MET A 224 7.50 11.29 17.55
C MET A 224 8.66 12.07 18.15
N LEU A 225 9.83 11.43 18.25
CA LEU A 225 11.09 12.05 18.62
C LEU A 225 12.01 12.07 17.41
N ILE A 226 12.60 13.21 17.13
CA ILE A 226 13.51 13.41 15.99
C ILE A 226 14.89 13.72 16.56
N TYR A 227 15.84 12.81 16.29
CA TYR A 227 17.22 12.93 16.71
C TYR A 227 18.12 13.33 15.54
N ASP A 228 19.14 14.11 15.85
CA ASP A 228 20.25 14.44 14.95
C ASP A 228 21.55 13.90 15.52
N GLY A 229 22.56 13.77 14.69
CA GLY A 229 23.89 13.30 15.08
C GLY A 229 24.02 11.77 15.21
N ALA A 230 23.06 11.00 14.73
CA ALA A 230 23.09 9.53 14.79
C ALA A 230 24.25 8.89 13.98
N GLN A 231 24.86 9.65 13.05
CA GLN A 231 26.07 9.25 12.33
C GLN A 231 27.33 9.30 13.19
N GLY A 232 27.26 9.94 14.39
CA GLY A 232 28.37 10.00 15.35
C GLY A 232 28.66 8.65 15.99
N GLY A 233 29.87 8.46 16.47
CA GLY A 233 30.28 7.27 17.22
C GLY A 233 29.61 7.18 18.58
N ALA A 234 29.65 6.02 19.23
CA ALA A 234 29.27 5.85 20.61
C ALA A 234 30.24 6.60 21.54
N GLY A 235 29.75 7.09 22.66
CA GLY A 235 30.62 7.52 23.76
C GLY A 235 31.43 6.35 24.33
N ALA A 236 32.51 6.64 25.03
CA ALA A 236 33.31 5.61 25.68
C ALA A 236 32.48 4.86 26.73
N GLY A 237 32.11 3.63 26.44
CA GLY A 237 31.51 2.70 27.37
C GLY A 237 32.57 1.91 28.14
N SER A 238 32.19 1.27 29.25
CA SER A 238 33.04 0.34 29.97
C SER A 238 32.87 -1.08 29.41
N SER A 239 33.95 -1.87 29.43
CA SER A 239 33.89 -3.26 29.02
C SER A 239 32.76 -4.03 29.72
N GLY A 240 31.87 -4.64 28.95
CA GLY A 240 30.76 -5.46 29.47
C GLY A 240 29.45 -4.76 29.76
N SER A 241 29.35 -3.45 29.52
CA SER A 241 28.08 -2.71 29.59
C SER A 241 27.96 -1.78 28.37
N PRO A 242 26.75 -1.67 27.77
CA PRO A 242 26.55 -0.72 26.71
C PRO A 242 26.83 0.70 27.19
N ALA A 243 27.41 1.52 26.31
CA ALA A 243 27.62 2.94 26.61
C ALA A 243 26.27 3.65 26.67
N THR A 244 26.18 4.69 27.47
CA THR A 244 25.12 5.70 27.30
C THR A 244 25.34 6.37 25.93
N ALA A 245 24.23 6.83 25.32
CA ALA A 245 24.27 7.46 24.01
C ALA A 245 25.40 8.47 23.89
N SER A 246 26.05 8.50 22.74
CA SER A 246 27.11 9.45 22.47
C SER A 246 26.61 10.89 22.65
N SER A 247 27.51 11.77 23.12
CA SER A 247 27.25 13.21 23.18
C SER A 247 26.94 13.86 21.81
N THR A 248 27.12 13.11 20.72
CA THR A 248 26.79 13.58 19.35
C THR A 248 25.33 13.38 19.00
N ILE A 249 24.63 12.43 19.61
CA ILE A 249 23.20 12.19 19.39
C ILE A 249 22.40 13.07 20.34
N PHE A 250 21.58 13.93 19.78
CA PHE A 250 20.74 14.83 20.57
C PHE A 250 19.33 14.92 20.00
N LEU A 251 18.36 15.11 20.89
CA LEU A 251 16.98 15.36 20.49
C LEU A 251 16.90 16.73 19.81
N LYS A 252 16.54 16.73 18.54
CA LYS A 252 16.40 17.94 17.73
C LYS A 252 15.00 18.52 17.85
N ASP A 253 14.00 17.65 17.88
CA ASP A 253 12.60 18.05 17.85
C ASP A 253 11.68 16.96 18.40
N THR A 254 10.50 17.37 18.84
CA THR A 254 9.42 16.50 19.28
C THR A 254 8.13 16.91 18.59
N VAL A 255 7.41 15.95 18.03
CA VAL A 255 6.08 16.15 17.45
C VAL A 255 5.07 15.44 18.35
N GLU A 256 4.16 16.21 18.94
CA GLU A 256 3.11 15.69 19.84
C GLU A 256 1.77 15.56 19.12
N GLY A 257 0.98 14.57 19.54
CA GLY A 257 -0.39 14.35 19.04
C GLY A 257 -0.47 13.63 17.70
N VAL A 258 0.68 13.24 17.13
CA VAL A 258 0.75 12.39 15.94
C VAL A 258 1.89 11.40 16.10
N GLY A 259 1.57 10.13 16.04
CA GLY A 259 2.51 9.01 16.07
C GLY A 259 2.13 7.97 15.02
N CYS A 260 2.82 6.85 15.01
CA CYS A 260 2.56 5.72 14.14
C CYS A 260 1.89 4.60 14.94
N ILE A 261 0.75 4.09 14.49
CA ILE A 261 0.04 3.01 15.19
C ILE A 261 0.42 1.62 14.68
N GLU A 262 0.99 1.53 13.48
CA GLU A 262 1.34 0.28 12.83
C GLU A 262 2.76 0.36 12.24
N ARG A 263 3.69 -0.44 12.79
CA ARG A 263 5.11 -0.48 12.41
C ARG A 263 5.33 -0.61 10.90
N ASP A 264 4.65 -1.57 10.28
CA ASP A 264 4.85 -1.91 8.87
C ASP A 264 4.04 -1.03 7.90
N SER A 265 3.44 0.06 8.41
CA SER A 265 2.81 1.09 7.59
C SER A 265 3.80 2.16 7.09
N ILE A 266 5.01 2.21 7.62
CA ILE A 266 6.00 3.22 7.28
C ILE A 266 6.65 2.88 5.93
N GLN A 267 6.55 3.81 4.96
CA GLN A 267 7.16 3.69 3.65
C GLN A 267 7.85 4.99 3.23
N ALA A 268 9.10 4.86 2.81
CA ALA A 268 9.86 5.96 2.24
C ALA A 268 9.54 6.10 0.74
N THR A 269 9.07 7.26 0.31
CA THR A 269 8.74 7.56 -1.09
C THR A 269 9.85 8.31 -1.83
N GLY A 270 11.06 8.29 -1.29
CA GLY A 270 12.22 9.02 -1.80
C GLY A 270 12.31 10.47 -1.29
N ASN A 271 11.24 11.23 -1.31
CA ASN A 271 11.22 12.62 -0.83
C ASN A 271 10.45 12.79 0.49
N ASP A 272 9.72 11.78 0.92
CA ASP A 272 8.82 11.84 2.06
C ASP A 272 8.66 10.47 2.69
N ILE A 273 8.10 10.42 3.88
CA ILE A 273 7.72 9.17 4.55
C ILE A 273 6.22 9.21 4.82
N LEU A 274 5.54 8.17 4.35
CA LEU A 274 4.13 7.93 4.64
C LEU A 274 4.00 6.90 5.76
N PHE A 275 3.04 7.11 6.66
CA PHE A 275 2.77 6.21 7.77
C PHE A 275 1.31 6.33 8.23
N LEU A 276 0.80 5.27 8.85
CA LEU A 276 -0.53 5.24 9.45
C LEU A 276 -0.47 5.76 10.89
N SER A 277 -1.20 6.84 11.13
CA SER A 277 -1.39 7.42 12.46
C SER A 277 -2.80 7.15 12.99
N ASN A 278 -3.04 7.51 14.23
CA ASN A 278 -4.38 7.53 14.84
C ASN A 278 -5.36 8.55 14.22
N ARG A 279 -4.92 9.28 13.21
CA ARG A 279 -5.73 10.30 12.48
C ARG A 279 -5.86 10.01 10.99
N GLY A 280 -5.30 8.92 10.51
CA GLY A 280 -5.23 8.55 9.10
C GLY A 280 -3.80 8.41 8.60
N VAL A 281 -3.61 8.31 7.30
CA VAL A 281 -2.27 8.28 6.68
C VAL A 281 -1.70 9.69 6.66
N MET A 282 -0.51 9.83 7.20
CA MET A 282 0.22 11.09 7.34
C MET A 282 1.50 11.08 6.52
N SER A 283 1.96 12.27 6.18
CA SER A 283 3.23 12.53 5.52
C SER A 283 4.19 13.23 6.49
N LEU A 284 5.37 12.66 6.69
CA LEU A 284 6.37 13.21 7.63
C LEU A 284 6.92 14.56 7.18
N GLY A 285 7.21 14.74 5.89
CA GLY A 285 7.72 15.99 5.35
C GLY A 285 6.76 17.15 5.58
N ARG A 286 5.46 16.90 5.46
CA ARG A 286 4.41 17.89 5.76
C ARG A 286 4.31 18.19 7.25
N LEU A 287 4.40 17.18 8.10
CA LEU A 287 4.40 17.35 9.55
C LEU A 287 5.54 18.27 10.03
N ILE A 288 6.73 18.08 9.50
CA ILE A 288 7.91 18.90 9.83
C ILE A 288 7.75 20.34 9.32
N GLN A 289 7.15 20.53 8.15
CA GLN A 289 6.94 21.85 7.56
C GLN A 289 5.81 22.64 8.22
N GLU A 290 4.77 21.96 8.68
CA GLU A 290 3.51 22.57 9.15
C GLU A 290 3.37 22.60 10.66
N LYS A 291 4.45 22.68 11.44
CA LYS A 291 4.46 22.67 12.91
C LYS A 291 3.42 23.56 13.60
N SER A 292 2.95 24.62 12.95
CA SER A 292 2.01 25.59 13.49
C SER A 292 0.65 25.63 12.77
N LEU A 293 0.41 24.75 11.78
CA LEU A 293 -0.82 24.69 10.99
C LEU A 293 -1.59 23.40 11.25
N PRO A 294 -2.92 23.39 11.08
CA PRO A 294 -3.69 22.14 11.19
C PRO A 294 -3.13 21.10 10.21
N LEU A 295 -2.73 19.96 10.76
CA LEU A 295 -2.18 18.81 10.04
C LEU A 295 -3.08 18.44 8.87
N ARG A 296 -2.54 18.48 7.67
CA ARG A 296 -3.25 18.00 6.48
C ARG A 296 -3.02 16.52 6.35
N ASP A 297 -4.03 15.77 6.63
CA ASP A 297 -4.14 14.34 6.45
C ASP A 297 -4.15 14.01 4.96
N VAL A 298 -3.24 13.15 4.49
CA VAL A 298 -3.20 12.73 3.08
C VAL A 298 -4.33 11.75 2.74
N SER A 299 -4.96 11.15 3.74
CA SER A 299 -6.13 10.25 3.63
C SER A 299 -7.47 10.93 3.94
N LYS A 300 -7.51 12.26 3.99
CA LYS A 300 -8.68 13.06 4.40
C LYS A 300 -10.02 12.55 3.85
N ASN A 301 -10.06 12.14 2.59
CA ASN A 301 -11.29 11.77 1.90
C ASN A 301 -11.85 10.40 2.29
N VAL A 302 -11.09 9.58 3.01
CA VAL A 302 -11.46 8.22 3.44
C VAL A 302 -11.13 7.97 4.91
N ARG A 303 -10.89 9.01 5.66
CA ARG A 303 -10.34 8.95 7.02
C ARG A 303 -11.19 8.13 7.97
N THR A 304 -12.50 8.37 8.01
CA THR A 304 -13.41 7.69 8.94
C THR A 304 -13.45 6.19 8.67
N ASP A 305 -13.55 5.79 7.41
CA ASP A 305 -13.58 4.38 7.02
C ASP A 305 -12.22 3.71 7.29
N LEU A 306 -11.12 4.39 6.94
CA LEU A 306 -9.77 3.91 7.19
C LEU A 306 -9.51 3.67 8.69
N MET A 307 -9.91 4.61 9.54
CA MET A 307 -9.74 4.48 10.99
C MET A 307 -10.68 3.43 11.58
N ALA A 308 -11.89 3.28 11.06
CA ALA A 308 -12.78 2.19 11.46
C ALA A 308 -12.16 0.82 11.16
N MET A 309 -11.58 0.63 9.96
CA MET A 309 -10.87 -0.60 9.61
C MET A 309 -9.64 -0.84 10.50
N SER A 310 -8.82 0.18 10.74
CA SER A 310 -7.66 0.08 11.62
C SER A 310 -8.04 -0.35 13.05
N ASN A 311 -9.15 0.15 13.58
CA ASN A 311 -9.60 -0.21 14.92
C ASN A 311 -10.13 -1.66 15.05
N PHE A 312 -10.53 -2.28 13.94
CA PHE A 312 -11.01 -3.68 13.90
C PHE A 312 -9.95 -4.66 13.43
N GLU A 313 -8.77 -4.16 13.01
CA GLU A 313 -7.71 -5.02 12.51
C GLU A 313 -7.08 -5.83 13.65
N SER A 314 -6.92 -7.11 13.44
CA SER A 314 -6.33 -8.06 14.39
C SER A 314 -5.03 -8.71 13.90
N LEU A 315 -4.72 -8.52 12.62
CA LEU A 315 -3.49 -8.97 11.99
C LEU A 315 -2.57 -7.77 11.72
N PRO A 316 -1.26 -7.96 11.59
CA PRO A 316 -0.35 -6.89 11.26
C PRO A 316 -0.73 -6.20 9.95
N VAL A 317 -0.95 -4.89 9.99
CA VAL A 317 -1.13 -4.06 8.81
C VAL A 317 0.16 -4.05 8.01
N LYS A 318 0.06 -4.19 6.71
CA LYS A 318 1.21 -4.22 5.81
C LYS A 318 1.09 -3.15 4.75
N SER A 319 2.21 -2.63 4.33
CA SER A 319 2.25 -1.62 3.28
C SER A 319 3.41 -1.82 2.32
N VAL A 320 3.31 -1.22 1.15
CA VAL A 320 4.39 -1.11 0.18
C VAL A 320 4.25 0.19 -0.59
N TYR A 321 5.35 0.80 -0.93
CA TYR A 321 5.43 1.85 -1.92
C TYR A 321 5.97 1.25 -3.23
N SER A 322 5.22 1.38 -4.32
CA SER A 322 5.68 1.03 -5.66
C SER A 322 6.17 2.27 -6.38
N ALA A 323 7.46 2.34 -6.65
CA ALA A 323 8.05 3.46 -7.39
C ALA A 323 7.62 3.44 -8.88
N GLU A 324 7.45 2.25 -9.47
CA GLU A 324 7.03 2.08 -10.87
C GLU A 324 5.61 2.59 -11.11
N ASP A 325 4.67 2.12 -10.29
CA ASP A 325 3.25 2.46 -10.41
C ASP A 325 2.90 3.75 -9.65
N ALA A 326 3.83 4.28 -8.84
CA ALA A 326 3.72 5.48 -8.03
C ALA A 326 2.48 5.50 -7.12
N PHE A 327 2.28 4.40 -6.39
CA PHE A 327 1.27 4.30 -5.35
C PHE A 327 1.82 3.76 -4.03
N TYR A 328 1.16 4.13 -2.95
CA TYR A 328 1.33 3.55 -1.63
C TYR A 328 0.13 2.65 -1.33
N LEU A 329 0.39 1.36 -1.10
CA LEU A 329 -0.62 0.40 -0.69
C LEU A 329 -0.58 0.22 0.82
N LEU A 330 -1.76 0.15 1.42
CA LEU A 330 -1.95 -0.11 2.84
C LEU A 330 -3.01 -1.18 3.00
N THR A 331 -2.62 -2.36 3.47
CA THR A 331 -3.49 -3.53 3.54
C THR A 331 -3.93 -3.83 4.97
N PHE A 332 -5.23 -4.04 5.12
CA PHE A 332 -5.90 -4.50 6.34
C PHE A 332 -6.36 -5.94 6.12
N PRO A 333 -5.55 -6.94 6.52
CA PRO A 333 -5.83 -8.33 6.17
C PRO A 333 -7.14 -8.87 6.74
N SER A 334 -7.51 -8.54 7.99
CA SER A 334 -8.77 -8.99 8.60
C SER A 334 -9.99 -8.42 7.91
N SER A 335 -9.88 -7.21 7.36
CA SER A 335 -10.96 -6.52 6.64
C SER A 335 -10.99 -6.87 5.14
N ASN A 336 -10.05 -7.67 4.66
CA ASN A 336 -9.89 -7.99 3.22
C ASN A 336 -9.91 -6.75 2.33
N THR A 337 -9.25 -5.68 2.75
CA THR A 337 -9.24 -4.41 2.03
C THR A 337 -7.83 -3.84 1.97
N THR A 338 -7.42 -3.42 0.78
CA THR A 338 -6.20 -2.66 0.57
C THR A 338 -6.57 -1.27 0.03
N TYR A 339 -6.09 -0.22 0.70
CA TYR A 339 -6.16 1.13 0.19
C TYR A 339 -4.98 1.40 -0.74
N CYS A 340 -5.27 1.97 -1.90
CA CYS A 340 -4.29 2.39 -2.90
C CYS A 340 -4.29 3.92 -3.00
N PHE A 341 -3.22 4.55 -2.52
CA PHE A 341 -3.02 6.00 -2.57
C PHE A 341 -2.12 6.35 -3.75
N ASP A 342 -2.60 7.17 -4.67
CA ASP A 342 -1.80 7.72 -5.78
C ASP A 342 -0.90 8.85 -5.24
N VAL A 343 0.40 8.58 -5.16
CA VAL A 343 1.38 9.52 -4.58
C VAL A 343 2.04 10.45 -5.61
N ARG A 344 1.70 10.35 -6.89
CA ARG A 344 2.29 11.16 -7.96
C ARG A 344 2.11 12.65 -7.75
N GLN A 345 0.89 13.03 -7.39
CA GLN A 345 0.55 14.43 -7.18
C GLN A 345 -0.57 14.56 -6.16
N PRO A 346 -0.32 15.24 -5.04
CA PRO A 346 -1.39 15.56 -4.10
C PRO A 346 -2.42 16.49 -4.75
N MET A 347 -3.66 16.42 -4.32
CA MET A 347 -4.72 17.34 -4.68
C MET A 347 -4.46 18.74 -4.10
N GLU A 348 -5.26 19.74 -4.49
CA GLU A 348 -5.08 21.13 -4.04
C GLU A 348 -5.16 21.27 -2.51
N ASP A 349 -5.94 20.43 -1.84
CA ASP A 349 -6.06 20.39 -0.38
C ASP A 349 -4.95 19.56 0.28
N GLY A 350 -4.08 18.96 -0.51
CA GLY A 350 -2.95 18.16 -0.06
C GLY A 350 -3.26 16.70 0.19
N SER A 351 -4.49 16.23 0.05
CA SER A 351 -4.85 14.82 0.13
C SER A 351 -4.45 14.05 -1.13
N PHE A 352 -4.34 12.74 -1.02
CA PHE A 352 -4.11 11.86 -2.16
C PHE A 352 -5.42 11.35 -2.76
N ARG A 353 -5.37 10.98 -4.03
CA ARG A 353 -6.42 10.21 -4.67
C ARG A 353 -6.37 8.78 -4.14
N VAL A 354 -7.51 8.24 -3.77
CA VAL A 354 -7.61 6.94 -3.11
C VAL A 354 -8.54 6.02 -3.87
N THR A 355 -8.15 4.76 -4.00
CA THR A 355 -9.00 3.66 -4.45
C THR A 355 -8.84 2.47 -3.50
N THR A 356 -9.70 1.46 -3.62
CA THR A 356 -9.60 0.24 -2.82
C THR A 356 -9.36 -0.98 -3.71
N TRP A 357 -8.78 -2.03 -3.11
CA TRP A 357 -8.70 -3.36 -3.72
C TRP A 357 -9.29 -4.38 -2.76
N SER A 358 -10.07 -5.28 -3.30
CA SER A 358 -10.63 -6.43 -2.61
C SER A 358 -10.23 -7.73 -3.31
N GLY A 359 -10.33 -8.86 -2.60
CA GLY A 359 -10.01 -10.17 -3.16
C GLY A 359 -8.52 -10.53 -3.21
N ILE A 360 -7.62 -9.57 -3.04
CA ILE A 360 -6.19 -9.81 -2.78
C ILE A 360 -5.90 -9.40 -1.35
N ILE A 361 -5.40 -10.34 -0.54
CA ILE A 361 -5.07 -10.12 0.88
C ILE A 361 -3.58 -10.34 1.08
N PRO A 362 -2.72 -9.38 0.78
CA PRO A 362 -1.30 -9.49 1.06
C PRO A 362 -1.03 -9.48 2.57
N LEU A 363 -0.28 -10.46 3.02
CA LEU A 363 0.25 -10.57 4.39
C LEU A 363 1.71 -10.09 4.47
N ALA A 364 2.34 -9.89 3.35
CA ALA A 364 3.68 -9.34 3.22
C ALA A 364 3.87 -8.70 1.85
N PHE A 365 4.77 -7.75 1.80
CA PHE A 365 5.23 -7.11 0.57
C PHE A 365 6.74 -7.07 0.51
N ASN A 366 7.30 -7.12 -0.68
CA ASN A 366 8.70 -6.80 -0.95
C ASN A 366 8.83 -6.13 -2.31
N GLU A 367 9.34 -4.90 -2.33
CA GLU A 367 9.69 -4.23 -3.58
C GLU A 367 10.98 -4.86 -4.14
N LEU A 368 10.98 -5.17 -5.42
CA LEU A 368 12.12 -5.74 -6.12
C LEU A 368 12.96 -4.64 -6.75
N ALA A 369 14.27 -4.81 -6.74
CA ALA A 369 15.17 -3.79 -7.26
C ALA A 369 14.97 -3.48 -8.76
N GLN A 370 14.35 -4.39 -9.55
CA GLN A 370 14.25 -4.27 -11.00
C GLN A 370 12.90 -4.59 -11.61
N ASP A 371 11.90 -5.05 -10.87
CA ASP A 371 10.74 -5.68 -11.53
C ASP A 371 9.45 -5.68 -10.68
N GLY A 372 9.03 -4.52 -10.20
CA GLY A 372 7.79 -4.38 -9.43
C GLY A 372 7.90 -4.90 -8.00
N PHE A 373 6.88 -5.57 -7.49
CA PHE A 373 6.90 -6.07 -6.11
C PHE A 373 6.26 -7.46 -5.99
N TYR A 374 6.72 -8.20 -5.01
CA TYR A 374 6.12 -9.45 -4.57
C TYR A 374 5.12 -9.22 -3.43
N MET A 375 4.10 -10.06 -3.40
CA MET A 375 3.13 -10.16 -2.31
C MET A 375 3.16 -11.56 -1.71
N GLY A 376 3.09 -11.64 -0.39
CA GLY A 376 2.87 -12.89 0.33
C GLY A 376 1.38 -13.12 0.51
N LEU A 377 0.85 -14.21 -0.02
CA LEU A 377 -0.54 -14.63 0.14
C LEU A 377 -0.63 -15.90 0.98
N SER A 378 -1.85 -16.31 1.31
CA SER A 378 -2.11 -17.58 1.99
C SER A 378 -1.64 -18.81 1.20
N THR A 379 -1.48 -18.68 -0.10
CA THR A 379 -1.09 -19.77 -1.02
C THR A 379 0.38 -19.77 -1.40
N GLY A 380 1.12 -18.70 -1.11
CA GLY A 380 2.53 -18.59 -1.46
C GLY A 380 2.96 -17.19 -1.85
N ILE A 381 4.06 -17.09 -2.58
CA ILE A 381 4.57 -15.83 -3.12
C ILE A 381 3.98 -15.60 -4.50
N VAL A 382 3.48 -14.41 -4.72
CA VAL A 382 2.93 -13.94 -6.00
C VAL A 382 3.59 -12.63 -6.43
N LYS A 383 3.63 -12.37 -7.72
CA LYS A 383 4.13 -11.13 -8.30
C LYS A 383 2.95 -10.30 -8.79
N TYR A 384 2.92 -9.02 -8.49
CA TYR A 384 1.94 -8.07 -9.03
C TYR A 384 2.21 -7.85 -10.52
N ALA A 385 1.39 -8.46 -11.38
CA ALA A 385 1.58 -8.46 -12.83
C ALA A 385 0.28 -8.84 -13.56
N GLY A 386 0.26 -8.61 -14.86
CA GLY A 386 -0.86 -9.04 -15.71
C GLY A 386 -2.21 -8.43 -15.35
N TYR A 387 -3.30 -9.06 -15.80
CA TYR A 387 -4.69 -8.66 -15.54
C TYR A 387 -5.58 -9.86 -15.21
N LEU A 388 -5.01 -10.87 -14.57
CA LEU A 388 -5.71 -11.99 -13.95
C LEU A 388 -5.20 -12.15 -12.51
N ASP A 389 -6.03 -12.61 -11.61
CA ASP A 389 -5.61 -13.05 -10.29
C ASP A 389 -5.19 -14.51 -10.39
N ASP A 390 -3.90 -14.75 -10.70
CA ASP A 390 -3.34 -16.01 -11.16
C ASP A 390 -3.98 -16.42 -12.51
N THR A 391 -4.98 -17.26 -12.49
CA THR A 391 -5.74 -17.67 -13.69
C THR A 391 -7.19 -17.18 -13.66
N ALA A 392 -7.60 -16.55 -12.57
CA ALA A 392 -8.98 -16.15 -12.34
C ALA A 392 -9.24 -14.70 -12.80
N THR A 393 -10.42 -14.48 -13.34
CA THR A 393 -10.93 -13.13 -13.59
C THR A 393 -11.32 -12.47 -12.28
N TYR A 394 -11.22 -11.15 -12.21
CA TYR A 394 -11.68 -10.36 -11.06
C TYR A 394 -12.60 -9.23 -11.50
N GLN A 395 -13.33 -8.66 -10.56
CA GLN A 395 -14.28 -7.59 -10.81
C GLN A 395 -13.69 -6.24 -10.41
N MET A 396 -13.74 -5.28 -11.35
CA MET A 396 -13.51 -3.86 -11.12
C MET A 396 -14.85 -3.16 -10.97
N SER A 397 -15.00 -2.34 -9.95
CA SER A 397 -16.24 -1.60 -9.68
C SER A 397 -15.96 -0.12 -9.45
N TYR A 398 -16.64 0.72 -10.22
CA TYR A 398 -16.65 2.17 -10.04
C TYR A 398 -18.09 2.66 -9.90
N TYR A 399 -18.39 3.44 -8.86
CA TYR A 399 -19.67 4.12 -8.68
C TYR A 399 -19.44 5.59 -8.36
N SER A 400 -20.15 6.46 -9.08
CA SER A 400 -20.18 7.88 -8.78
C SER A 400 -20.82 8.15 -7.41
N ASN A 401 -20.67 9.36 -6.92
CA ASN A 401 -21.57 9.92 -5.92
C ASN A 401 -22.97 10.17 -6.52
N GLU A 402 -23.88 10.74 -5.73
CA GLU A 402 -25.23 11.09 -6.14
C GLU A 402 -25.22 12.38 -6.97
N LEU A 403 -25.47 12.26 -8.26
CA LEU A 403 -25.40 13.35 -9.23
C LEU A 403 -26.74 14.08 -9.33
N ASP A 404 -26.78 15.35 -8.95
CA ASP A 404 -27.97 16.18 -8.96
C ASP A 404 -28.06 17.17 -10.14
N PHE A 405 -27.04 17.21 -10.99
CA PHE A 405 -26.90 18.16 -12.11
C PHE A 405 -27.02 19.64 -11.68
N GLY A 406 -26.61 19.93 -10.43
CA GLY A 406 -26.66 21.26 -9.85
C GLY A 406 -28.05 21.73 -9.39
N ASN A 407 -29.07 20.87 -9.44
CA ASN A 407 -30.39 21.18 -8.93
C ASN A 407 -31.16 19.93 -8.47
N PRO A 408 -31.12 19.58 -7.19
CA PRO A 408 -31.76 18.38 -6.66
C PRO A 408 -33.29 18.42 -6.69
N GLY A 409 -33.91 19.60 -6.78
CA GLY A 409 -35.36 19.76 -6.80
C GLY A 409 -36.03 19.50 -8.17
N ILE A 410 -35.27 19.16 -9.19
CA ILE A 410 -35.80 18.96 -10.55
C ILE A 410 -35.62 17.51 -10.98
N VAL A 411 -36.67 16.91 -11.55
CA VAL A 411 -36.61 15.55 -12.09
C VAL A 411 -35.76 15.50 -13.36
N LYS A 412 -34.83 14.55 -13.42
CA LYS A 412 -33.95 14.23 -14.57
C LYS A 412 -34.46 12.96 -15.25
N PHE A 413 -34.55 13.00 -16.54
CA PHE A 413 -34.84 11.85 -17.39
C PHE A 413 -33.57 11.49 -18.13
N LEU A 414 -32.86 10.45 -17.69
CA LEU A 414 -31.67 9.96 -18.40
C LEU A 414 -32.06 9.50 -19.79
N LYS A 415 -31.20 9.74 -20.75
CA LYS A 415 -31.39 9.34 -22.14
C LYS A 415 -30.28 8.49 -22.67
N LYS A 416 -29.05 8.89 -22.42
CA LYS A 416 -27.90 8.22 -22.98
C LYS A 416 -26.64 8.47 -22.16
N PHE A 417 -25.80 7.46 -22.10
CA PHE A 417 -24.42 7.58 -21.66
C PHE A 417 -23.46 7.39 -22.86
N HIS A 418 -22.43 8.20 -22.88
CA HIS A 418 -21.27 8.02 -23.74
C HIS A 418 -20.06 7.84 -22.82
N THR A 419 -19.50 6.64 -22.78
CA THR A 419 -18.33 6.35 -21.97
C THR A 419 -17.12 6.26 -22.88
N THR A 420 -16.04 6.94 -22.55
CA THR A 420 -14.77 6.77 -23.25
C THR A 420 -13.93 5.81 -22.42
N VAL A 421 -13.61 4.64 -22.99
CA VAL A 421 -12.82 3.58 -22.36
C VAL A 421 -11.59 3.27 -23.21
N ILE A 422 -10.58 2.69 -22.56
CA ILE A 422 -9.33 2.27 -23.19
C ILE A 422 -9.08 0.83 -22.82
N GLY A 423 -8.77 0.02 -23.81
CA GLY A 423 -8.62 -1.43 -23.64
C GLY A 423 -9.97 -2.17 -23.64
N GLY A 424 -10.01 -3.34 -23.04
CA GLY A 424 -11.24 -4.11 -22.82
C GLY A 424 -11.56 -5.20 -23.85
N GLY A 425 -10.61 -5.61 -24.68
CA GLY A 425 -10.84 -6.58 -25.77
C GLY A 425 -11.48 -7.92 -25.38
N SER A 426 -11.20 -8.45 -24.19
CA SER A 426 -11.84 -9.67 -23.63
C SER A 426 -12.69 -9.36 -22.39
N THR A 427 -12.84 -8.10 -22.04
CA THR A 427 -13.49 -7.63 -20.81
C THR A 427 -14.98 -7.45 -21.05
N THR A 428 -15.81 -7.87 -20.11
CA THR A 428 -17.23 -7.54 -20.10
C THR A 428 -17.47 -6.42 -19.12
N ALA A 429 -18.13 -5.35 -19.55
CA ALA A 429 -18.47 -4.23 -18.69
C ALA A 429 -19.95 -3.90 -18.77
N ASN A 430 -20.53 -3.56 -17.62
CA ASN A 430 -21.91 -3.16 -17.48
C ASN A 430 -21.97 -1.71 -16.97
N LEU A 431 -22.84 -0.91 -17.57
CA LEU A 431 -23.29 0.33 -16.99
C LEU A 431 -24.45 0.04 -16.05
N ASN A 432 -24.36 0.54 -14.84
CA ASN A 432 -25.41 0.49 -13.82
C ASN A 432 -25.91 1.91 -13.55
N TRP A 433 -27.21 2.09 -13.32
CA TRP A 433 -27.76 3.38 -12.89
C TRP A 433 -28.95 3.18 -11.98
N ALA A 434 -29.07 4.03 -10.99
CA ALA A 434 -30.19 4.06 -10.06
C ALA A 434 -30.62 5.51 -9.79
N TYR A 435 -31.83 5.70 -9.29
CA TYR A 435 -32.41 6.99 -8.98
C TYR A 435 -32.77 7.08 -7.50
N ASP A 436 -32.73 8.32 -6.98
CA ASP A 436 -33.29 8.68 -5.68
C ASP A 436 -32.85 7.75 -4.54
N TYR A 437 -31.51 7.52 -4.44
CA TYR A 437 -30.87 6.71 -3.40
C TYR A 437 -31.25 5.22 -3.39
N SER A 438 -31.79 4.71 -4.50
CA SER A 438 -32.13 3.30 -4.60
C SER A 438 -30.90 2.44 -4.83
N ASP A 439 -30.83 1.31 -4.13
CA ASP A 439 -29.82 0.27 -4.36
C ASP A 439 -30.21 -0.71 -5.49
N ASN A 440 -31.39 -0.51 -6.08
CA ASN A 440 -31.85 -1.33 -7.20
C ASN A 440 -31.39 -0.72 -8.52
N PHE A 441 -30.24 -1.18 -9.01
CA PHE A 441 -29.63 -0.68 -10.24
C PHE A 441 -30.25 -1.33 -11.48
N SER A 442 -30.65 -0.49 -12.44
CA SER A 442 -30.83 -0.89 -13.84
C SER A 442 -29.45 -1.16 -14.45
N LYS A 443 -29.35 -2.18 -15.32
CA LYS A 443 -28.07 -2.63 -15.91
C LYS A 443 -28.18 -2.72 -17.41
N GLN A 444 -27.11 -2.32 -18.11
CA GLN A 444 -26.93 -2.61 -19.53
C GLN A 444 -25.44 -2.87 -19.82
N GLN A 445 -25.18 -3.95 -20.54
CA GLN A 445 -23.82 -4.28 -20.97
C GLN A 445 -23.34 -3.29 -22.04
N PHE A 446 -22.08 -2.92 -21.96
CA PHE A 446 -21.41 -2.21 -23.06
C PHE A 446 -21.22 -3.13 -24.25
N GLU A 447 -21.48 -2.62 -25.42
CA GLU A 447 -21.08 -3.25 -26.67
C GLU A 447 -19.69 -2.71 -27.04
N PHE A 448 -18.68 -3.55 -26.91
CA PHE A 448 -17.34 -3.27 -27.39
C PHE A 448 -17.21 -3.73 -28.84
N GLU A 449 -16.56 -2.91 -29.66
CA GLU A 449 -16.11 -3.36 -30.97
C GLU A 449 -15.05 -4.46 -30.79
N ALA A 450 -15.06 -5.47 -31.64
CA ALA A 450 -14.05 -6.52 -31.57
C ALA A 450 -12.66 -5.88 -31.70
N ALA A 451 -11.80 -6.13 -30.71
CA ALA A 451 -10.44 -5.64 -30.76
C ALA A 451 -9.76 -6.22 -32.02
N GLY A 452 -9.26 -5.36 -32.86
CA GLY A 452 -8.32 -5.79 -33.90
C GLY A 452 -7.14 -6.51 -33.24
N VAL A 453 -6.57 -7.49 -33.89
CA VAL A 453 -5.41 -8.22 -33.35
C VAL A 453 -4.27 -7.21 -33.15
N VAL A 454 -3.94 -6.92 -31.88
CA VAL A 454 -2.85 -6.01 -31.54
C VAL A 454 -1.54 -6.71 -31.85
N GLY A 455 -0.78 -6.16 -32.79
CA GLY A 455 0.55 -6.69 -33.12
C GLY A 455 1.60 -6.23 -32.11
N GLU A 456 2.40 -7.14 -31.61
CA GLU A 456 3.54 -6.82 -30.75
C GLU A 456 4.71 -6.24 -31.57
N TYR A 457 5.39 -5.24 -31.02
CA TYR A 457 6.58 -4.65 -31.62
C TYR A 457 7.68 -5.72 -31.82
N ASN A 458 8.26 -5.81 -33.01
CA ASN A 458 9.24 -6.82 -33.44
C ASN A 458 8.72 -8.27 -33.60
N VAL A 459 7.43 -8.56 -33.38
CA VAL A 459 6.85 -9.90 -33.54
C VAL A 459 5.85 -9.92 -34.69
N SER A 460 5.09 -8.85 -34.85
CA SER A 460 4.05 -8.76 -35.87
C SER A 460 4.60 -8.29 -37.21
N GLU A 461 4.28 -9.04 -38.28
CA GLU A 461 4.61 -8.65 -39.64
C GLU A 461 3.67 -7.55 -40.13
N PHE A 462 4.23 -6.61 -40.90
CA PHE A 462 3.47 -5.53 -41.52
C PHE A 462 2.50 -6.12 -42.59
N ASN A 463 1.25 -5.76 -42.52
CA ASN A 463 0.22 -6.18 -43.51
C ASN A 463 -0.25 -7.65 -43.43
N THR A 464 -0.17 -8.28 -42.26
CA THR A 464 -0.85 -9.53 -41.94
C THR A 464 -2.07 -9.27 -41.04
N THR A 465 -2.77 -10.32 -40.61
CA THR A 465 -3.95 -10.22 -39.74
C THR A 465 -3.70 -9.53 -38.37
N ALA A 466 -2.43 -9.30 -38.01
CA ALA A 466 -2.01 -8.54 -36.86
C ALA A 466 -1.43 -7.18 -37.30
N GLU A 467 -2.24 -6.14 -37.31
CA GLU A 467 -1.76 -4.79 -37.59
C GLU A 467 -1.04 -4.23 -36.36
N PHE A 468 0.11 -3.57 -36.59
CA PHE A 468 0.84 -2.87 -35.54
C PHE A 468 0.05 -1.62 -35.10
N THR A 469 -0.72 -1.73 -34.04
CA THR A 469 -1.37 -0.61 -33.38
C THR A 469 -0.68 -0.33 -32.06
N GLY A 470 0.22 0.62 -32.07
CA GLY A 470 0.94 1.07 -30.86
C GLY A 470 0.06 1.92 -29.94
N GLY A 471 -0.86 1.32 -29.23
CA GLY A 471 -1.66 2.01 -28.21
C GLY A 471 -2.94 1.27 -27.86
N GLY A 472 -3.38 1.36 -26.58
CA GLY A 472 -4.66 0.84 -26.15
C GLY A 472 -5.81 1.43 -27.01
N GLU A 473 -6.66 0.57 -27.52
CA GLU A 473 -7.78 0.97 -28.36
C GLU A 473 -8.75 1.84 -27.57
N ILE A 474 -8.98 3.05 -28.05
CA ILE A 474 -9.97 3.96 -27.45
C ILE A 474 -11.33 3.64 -28.03
N GLN A 475 -12.27 3.25 -27.18
CA GLN A 475 -13.64 2.97 -27.57
C GLN A 475 -14.61 3.94 -26.91
N THR A 476 -15.72 4.23 -27.60
CA THR A 476 -16.75 5.13 -27.09
C THR A 476 -18.11 4.45 -27.09
N PRO A 477 -18.32 3.40 -26.27
CA PRO A 477 -19.60 2.73 -26.19
C PRO A 477 -20.70 3.68 -25.76
N LYS A 478 -21.89 3.49 -26.35
CA LYS A 478 -23.07 4.30 -26.12
C LYS A 478 -24.18 3.43 -25.55
N VAL A 479 -24.68 3.80 -24.38
CA VAL A 479 -25.74 3.08 -23.68
C VAL A 479 -26.98 3.96 -23.60
N ASN A 480 -28.11 3.45 -24.08
CA ASN A 480 -29.40 4.12 -23.91
C ASN A 480 -29.95 3.77 -22.52
N THR A 481 -30.48 4.77 -21.83
CA THR A 481 -30.98 4.61 -20.46
C THR A 481 -32.44 5.03 -20.37
N THR A 482 -33.11 4.52 -19.37
CA THR A 482 -34.52 4.80 -19.08
C THR A 482 -34.68 5.17 -17.62
N GLY A 483 -35.86 5.73 -17.30
CA GLY A 483 -36.21 6.13 -15.94
C GLY A 483 -36.02 7.60 -15.67
N SER A 484 -36.38 8.00 -14.47
CA SER A 484 -36.31 9.38 -14.00
C SER A 484 -36.16 9.44 -12.48
N GLY A 485 -35.53 10.47 -11.99
CA GLY A 485 -35.39 10.77 -10.57
C GLY A 485 -34.81 12.15 -10.35
N SER A 486 -34.77 12.57 -9.10
CA SER A 486 -34.19 13.85 -8.68
C SER A 486 -32.69 13.78 -8.61
N VAL A 487 -32.15 12.63 -8.23
CA VAL A 487 -30.73 12.33 -8.10
C VAL A 487 -30.43 11.03 -8.84
N VAL A 488 -29.21 10.90 -9.37
CA VAL A 488 -28.81 9.74 -10.17
C VAL A 488 -27.45 9.26 -9.70
N LYS A 489 -27.35 7.97 -9.39
CA LYS A 489 -26.09 7.27 -9.17
C LYS A 489 -25.75 6.40 -10.37
N ILE A 490 -24.55 6.49 -10.86
CA ILE A 490 -24.07 5.68 -11.98
C ILE A 490 -22.91 4.81 -11.54
N GLY A 491 -22.83 3.63 -12.13
CA GLY A 491 -21.70 2.71 -11.89
C GLY A 491 -21.23 2.06 -13.19
N VAL A 492 -19.96 1.72 -13.21
CA VAL A 492 -19.37 0.85 -14.23
C VAL A 492 -18.78 -0.34 -13.50
N VAL A 493 -19.28 -1.51 -13.84
CA VAL A 493 -18.80 -2.78 -13.27
C VAL A 493 -18.25 -3.62 -14.41
N SER A 494 -16.99 -4.00 -14.29
CA SER A 494 -16.27 -4.69 -15.35
C SER A 494 -15.63 -5.98 -14.82
N THR A 495 -15.80 -7.08 -15.56
CA THR A 495 -15.09 -8.32 -15.29
C THR A 495 -13.80 -8.30 -16.11
N ILE A 496 -12.69 -8.17 -15.43
CA ILE A 496 -11.36 -8.10 -16.05
C ILE A 496 -10.89 -9.51 -16.38
N ASN A 497 -10.50 -9.70 -17.62
CA ASN A 497 -10.07 -10.98 -18.17
C ASN A 497 -8.86 -10.79 -19.09
N ASN A 498 -7.68 -10.86 -18.50
CA ASN A 498 -6.36 -10.80 -19.16
C ASN A 498 -6.12 -9.57 -20.06
N ASN A 499 -6.90 -8.50 -19.89
CA ASN A 499 -6.73 -7.26 -20.65
C ASN A 499 -6.91 -6.04 -19.75
N SER A 500 -6.13 -5.00 -20.00
CA SER A 500 -6.30 -3.72 -19.32
C SER A 500 -7.65 -3.10 -19.67
N PHE A 501 -8.26 -2.45 -18.70
CA PHE A 501 -9.48 -1.68 -18.88
C PHE A 501 -9.38 -0.38 -18.09
N ALA A 502 -9.64 0.75 -18.73
CA ALA A 502 -9.64 2.04 -18.05
C ALA A 502 -10.77 2.95 -18.57
N ILE A 503 -11.39 3.69 -17.66
CA ILE A 503 -12.41 4.68 -17.94
C ILE A 503 -11.73 6.05 -17.98
N GLN A 504 -11.82 6.73 -19.12
CA GLN A 504 -11.29 8.07 -19.26
C GLN A 504 -12.30 9.14 -18.83
N LYS A 505 -13.57 9.00 -19.26
CA LYS A 505 -14.68 9.89 -18.88
C LYS A 505 -16.03 9.22 -19.13
N ILE A 506 -17.05 9.77 -18.49
CA ILE A 506 -18.45 9.40 -18.72
C ILE A 506 -19.25 10.67 -18.98
N ASP A 507 -19.84 10.77 -20.16
CA ASP A 507 -20.77 11.86 -20.54
C ASP A 507 -22.22 11.38 -20.37
N ILE A 508 -23.00 12.10 -19.56
CA ILE A 508 -24.37 11.78 -19.23
C ILE A 508 -25.29 12.76 -19.92
N LEU A 509 -26.18 12.27 -20.77
CA LEU A 509 -27.19 13.06 -21.46
C LEU A 509 -28.54 12.88 -20.77
N ALA A 510 -29.06 13.95 -20.17
CA ALA A 510 -30.35 13.98 -19.47
C ALA A 510 -31.27 15.05 -20.02
N LYS A 511 -32.56 14.79 -19.99
CA LYS A 511 -33.62 15.79 -20.12
C LYS A 511 -34.03 16.29 -18.74
N ILE A 512 -34.05 17.58 -18.56
CA ILE A 512 -34.51 18.19 -17.32
C ILE A 512 -36.03 18.36 -17.39
N GLY A 513 -36.73 17.86 -16.38
CA GLY A 513 -38.16 17.98 -16.19
C GLY A 513 -38.57 19.32 -15.61
N ARG A 514 -39.83 19.42 -15.16
CA ARG A 514 -40.32 20.54 -14.39
C ARG A 514 -40.03 20.34 -12.90
N LEU A 515 -40.05 21.40 -12.13
CA LEU A 515 -40.10 21.30 -10.67
C LEU A 515 -41.21 20.32 -10.25
N LEU A 516 -40.92 19.49 -9.26
CA LEU A 516 -41.89 18.62 -8.60
C LEU A 516 -42.97 19.45 -7.90
#